data_d0e002fd81c37f42aca7ad1c1c947f37
#
_entry.id   d0e002fd81c37f42aca7ad1c1c947f37
#
_cell.length_a   1.000
_cell.length_b   1.000
_cell.length_c   1.000
_cell.angle_alpha   90.00
_cell.angle_beta   90.00
_cell.angle_gamma   90.00
#
_symmetry.space_group_name_H-M   'P 1'
#
loop_
_entity.id
_entity.type
_entity.pdbx_description
1 polymer ?
#
loop_
_entity_poly.entity_id
_entity_poly.type
_entity_poly.pdbx_seq_one_letter_code
_entity_poly.pdbx_strand_id
1 'polypeptide(L)'
;GEVGEVVVTLLANADYPLVRFGTGDLSAIMPGRSPCGRTNARIRGWMGRADQTTKVKGMFVHPSQVDAIARRHPEIARARLVVDNPDAQDRMTLHVEVADHASSHAEAIVASIRDVTKMRGEVAFHSPGTLPNDGKVIEDKHKLD
;
A
#
# COMPACT_ATOMS: atom_id res chain seq x y z
N GLY A 1 13.87 -0.26 9.94
CA GLY A 1 13.34 -1.23 9.17
C GLY A 1 12.80 -0.83 7.80
N GLU A 2 13.54 -1.21 6.77
CA GLU A 2 13.08 -1.15 5.39
C GLU A 2 11.94 -2.15 5.19
N VAL A 3 10.92 -1.78 4.41
CA VAL A 3 9.83 -2.69 4.04
C VAL A 3 10.30 -3.62 2.93
N GLY A 4 10.08 -4.91 3.10
CA GLY A 4 10.41 -5.94 2.12
C GLY A 4 9.45 -7.10 2.15
N GLU A 5 9.55 -7.98 1.17
CA GLU A 5 8.76 -9.21 1.13
C GLU A 5 9.20 -10.19 2.23
N VAL A 6 8.22 -10.79 2.87
CA VAL A 6 8.47 -11.83 3.87
C VAL A 6 8.81 -13.14 3.16
N VAL A 7 10.03 -13.60 3.37
CA VAL A 7 10.53 -14.88 2.85
C VAL A 7 10.72 -15.84 4.02
N VAL A 8 10.16 -17.04 3.94
CA VAL A 8 10.16 -18.00 5.04
C VAL A 8 10.84 -19.31 4.66
N THR A 9 11.41 -19.96 5.68
CA THR A 9 11.88 -21.36 5.63
C THR A 9 11.39 -22.07 6.89
N LEU A 10 10.72 -23.19 6.74
CA LEU A 10 10.23 -23.99 7.86
C LEU A 10 11.30 -24.94 8.33
N LEU A 11 11.94 -24.63 9.46
CA LEU A 11 13.06 -25.45 9.99
C LEU A 11 12.59 -26.76 10.66
N ALA A 12 11.34 -26.80 11.13
CA ALA A 12 10.78 -27.95 11.85
C ALA A 12 10.02 -28.94 10.96
N ASN A 13 9.86 -28.66 9.68
CA ASN A 13 9.17 -29.52 8.73
C ASN A 13 10.15 -30.00 7.65
N ALA A 14 10.68 -31.19 7.84
CA ALA A 14 11.65 -31.79 6.94
C ALA A 14 11.04 -32.25 5.60
N ASP A 15 9.75 -32.64 5.62
CA ASP A 15 9.06 -33.15 4.43
C ASP A 15 8.67 -32.03 3.47
N TYR A 16 8.38 -30.81 4.01
CA TYR A 16 8.01 -29.66 3.22
C TYR A 16 8.56 -28.34 3.82
N PRO A 17 9.86 -28.12 3.74
CA PRO A 17 10.54 -27.04 4.47
C PRO A 17 10.26 -25.62 3.95
N LEU A 18 9.61 -25.45 2.80
CA LEU A 18 9.37 -24.14 2.16
C LEU A 18 10.67 -23.30 2.10
N VAL A 19 11.73 -23.86 1.57
CA VAL A 19 13.06 -23.18 1.56
C VAL A 19 12.97 -21.86 0.79
N ARG A 20 13.20 -20.74 1.51
CA ARG A 20 13.14 -19.36 0.96
C ARG A 20 11.86 -19.08 0.18
N PHE A 21 10.75 -19.54 0.69
CA PHE A 21 9.45 -19.32 0.07
C PHE A 21 9.01 -17.86 0.26
N GLY A 22 8.81 -17.15 -0.85
CA GLY A 22 8.23 -15.81 -0.87
C GLY A 22 6.72 -15.87 -0.60
N THR A 23 6.27 -15.21 0.46
CA THR A 23 4.85 -15.24 0.85
C THR A 23 3.99 -14.29 0.03
N GLY A 24 4.61 -13.34 -0.66
CA GLY A 24 3.92 -12.23 -1.30
C GLY A 24 3.43 -11.16 -0.31
N ASP A 25 3.73 -11.31 0.98
CA ASP A 25 3.36 -10.33 2.00
C ASP A 25 4.53 -9.42 2.33
N LEU A 26 4.22 -8.14 2.59
CA LEU A 26 5.19 -7.14 2.99
C LEU A 26 5.26 -7.02 4.51
N SER A 27 6.48 -6.86 5.02
CA SER A 27 6.74 -6.51 6.42
C SER A 27 8.05 -5.74 6.55
N ALA A 28 8.40 -5.36 7.79
CA ALA A 28 9.68 -4.73 8.10
C ALA A 28 10.24 -5.33 9.39
N ILE A 29 11.57 -5.45 9.48
CA ILE A 29 12.22 -5.87 10.71
C ILE A 29 12.20 -4.69 11.71
N MET A 30 11.67 -4.95 12.90
CA MET A 30 11.64 -3.97 13.98
C MET A 30 13.02 -3.85 14.63
N PRO A 31 13.51 -2.63 14.84
CA PRO A 31 14.74 -2.43 15.60
C PRO A 31 14.57 -2.73 17.10
N GLY A 32 15.68 -2.98 17.77
CA GLY A 32 15.74 -3.15 19.22
C GLY A 32 15.31 -4.55 19.71
N ARG A 33 15.45 -4.74 21.03
CA ARG A 33 15.11 -6.00 21.70
C ARG A 33 13.59 -6.11 21.93
N SER A 34 13.12 -7.34 22.01
CA SER A 34 11.74 -7.60 22.42
C SER A 34 11.50 -7.16 23.87
N PRO A 35 10.34 -6.55 24.22
CA PRO A 35 9.99 -6.23 25.61
C PRO A 35 9.99 -7.45 26.54
N CYS A 36 9.82 -8.67 26.01
CA CYS A 36 9.90 -9.92 26.76
C CYS A 36 11.33 -10.45 26.96
N GLY A 37 12.36 -9.68 26.58
CA GLY A 37 13.77 -10.06 26.74
C GLY A 37 14.34 -10.98 25.66
N ARG A 38 13.56 -11.50 24.73
CA ARG A 38 14.02 -12.35 23.64
C ARG A 38 14.90 -11.57 22.66
N THR A 39 15.91 -12.23 22.13
CA THR A 39 16.89 -11.64 21.20
C THR A 39 16.56 -11.85 19.72
N ASN A 40 15.54 -12.66 19.42
CA ASN A 40 15.09 -12.90 18.05
C ASN A 40 14.64 -11.61 17.36
N ALA A 41 14.92 -11.48 16.07
CA ALA A 41 14.37 -10.44 15.23
C ALA A 41 12.83 -10.53 15.22
N ARG A 42 12.19 -9.36 15.17
CA ARG A 42 10.72 -9.27 15.12
C ARG A 42 10.30 -8.58 13.83
N ILE A 43 9.24 -9.05 13.22
CA ILE A 43 8.60 -8.38 12.10
C ILE A 43 7.46 -7.49 12.58
N ARG A 44 7.17 -6.43 11.84
CA ARG A 44 6.15 -5.43 12.20
C ARG A 44 4.71 -5.95 12.06
N GLY A 45 4.55 -7.13 11.49
CA GLY A 45 3.28 -7.70 11.10
C GLY A 45 3.00 -7.45 9.60
N TRP A 46 1.79 -7.73 9.18
CA TRP A 46 1.37 -7.56 7.79
C TRP A 46 1.30 -6.08 7.40
N MET A 47 1.95 -5.70 6.30
CA MET A 47 2.04 -4.33 5.79
C MET A 47 1.51 -4.19 4.35
N GLY A 48 0.89 -5.22 3.83
CA GLY A 48 0.32 -5.27 2.49
C GLY A 48 0.88 -6.42 1.67
N ARG A 49 0.51 -6.45 0.39
CA ARG A 49 0.96 -7.45 -0.58
C ARG A 49 2.09 -6.87 -1.44
N ALA A 50 3.09 -7.70 -1.72
CA ALA A 50 4.21 -7.32 -2.59
C ALA A 50 3.75 -7.11 -4.04
N ASP A 51 2.77 -7.88 -4.50
CA ASP A 51 2.16 -7.80 -5.82
C ASP A 51 1.27 -6.56 -6.02
N GLN A 52 0.94 -5.85 -4.95
CA GLN A 52 0.22 -4.57 -5.00
C GLN A 52 1.13 -3.34 -4.84
N THR A 53 2.44 -3.54 -4.81
CA THR A 53 3.39 -2.43 -4.81
C THR A 53 3.62 -2.00 -6.26
N THR A 54 3.51 -0.71 -6.52
CA THR A 54 3.78 -0.14 -7.84
C THR A 54 4.89 0.90 -7.77
N LYS A 55 5.53 1.17 -8.92
CA LYS A 55 6.58 2.17 -9.04
C LYS A 55 6.03 3.39 -9.78
N VAL A 56 6.14 4.55 -9.17
CA VAL A 56 5.69 5.83 -9.74
C VAL A 56 6.89 6.79 -9.76
N LYS A 57 7.27 7.28 -10.92
CA LYS A 57 8.42 8.20 -11.08
C LYS A 57 9.69 7.74 -10.37
N GLY A 58 9.95 6.43 -10.39
CA GLY A 58 11.12 5.85 -9.75
C GLY A 58 10.98 5.51 -8.26
N MET A 59 9.89 5.89 -7.61
CA MET A 59 9.62 5.62 -6.20
C MET A 59 8.55 4.55 -6.04
N PHE A 60 8.71 3.68 -5.03
CA PHE A 60 7.71 2.66 -4.73
C PHE A 60 6.57 3.21 -3.88
N VAL A 61 5.35 2.84 -4.25
CA VAL A 61 4.13 3.10 -3.48
C VAL A 61 3.59 1.77 -2.96
N HIS A 62 3.33 1.73 -1.66
CA HIS A 62 2.87 0.54 -0.96
C HIS A 62 1.43 0.70 -0.47
N PRO A 63 0.66 -0.40 -0.34
CA PRO A 63 -0.70 -0.37 0.18
C PRO A 63 -0.83 0.32 1.54
N SER A 64 0.19 0.18 2.41
CA SER A 64 0.22 0.83 3.72
C SER A 64 0.19 2.37 3.66
N GLN A 65 0.67 2.97 2.57
CA GLN A 65 0.61 4.41 2.37
C GLN A 65 -0.82 4.85 2.00
N VAL A 66 -1.52 4.06 1.19
CA VAL A 66 -2.94 4.31 0.87
C VAL A 66 -3.79 4.21 2.14
N ASP A 67 -3.54 3.18 2.97
CA ASP A 67 -4.20 3.02 4.26
C ASP A 67 -3.90 4.19 5.23
N ALA A 68 -2.65 4.66 5.26
CA ALA A 68 -2.28 5.81 6.09
C ALA A 68 -2.97 7.11 5.66
N ILE A 69 -3.22 7.29 4.36
CA ILE A 69 -4.01 8.43 3.85
C ILE A 69 -5.47 8.27 4.27
N ALA A 70 -6.08 7.09 4.03
CA ALA A 70 -7.47 6.84 4.37
C ALA A 70 -7.76 7.04 5.87
N ARG A 71 -6.85 6.64 6.76
CA ARG A 71 -6.98 6.86 8.22
C ARG A 71 -6.97 8.32 8.65
N ARG A 72 -6.40 9.22 7.86
CA ARG A 72 -6.41 10.67 8.13
C ARG A 72 -7.73 11.31 7.75
N HIS A 73 -8.54 10.63 6.96
CA HIS A 73 -9.78 11.11 6.37
C HIS A 73 -10.91 10.14 6.69
N PRO A 74 -11.56 10.26 7.87
CA PRO A 74 -12.61 9.34 8.32
C PRO A 74 -13.86 9.33 7.44
N GLU A 75 -14.02 10.33 6.58
CA GLU A 75 -15.06 10.40 5.56
C GLU A 75 -14.86 9.40 4.42
N ILE A 76 -13.64 8.86 4.25
CA ILE A 76 -13.33 7.89 3.21
C ILE A 76 -13.76 6.49 3.67
N ALA A 77 -14.79 5.95 3.03
CA ALA A 77 -15.25 4.58 3.30
C ALA A 77 -14.35 3.53 2.65
N ARG A 78 -13.81 3.83 1.47
CA ARG A 78 -12.88 2.98 0.72
C ARG A 78 -11.94 3.82 -0.13
N ALA A 79 -10.71 3.38 -0.25
CA ALA A 79 -9.71 4.01 -1.10
C ALA A 79 -9.03 2.97 -2.01
N ARG A 80 -8.73 3.38 -3.25
CA ARG A 80 -7.97 2.62 -4.23
C ARG A 80 -7.05 3.56 -5.00
N LEU A 81 -5.77 3.28 -5.00
CA LEU A 81 -4.80 4.01 -5.80
C LEU A 81 -4.72 3.40 -7.19
N VAL A 82 -4.90 4.23 -8.22
CA VAL A 82 -4.67 3.84 -9.61
C VAL A 82 -3.45 4.58 -10.12
N VAL A 83 -2.54 3.84 -10.73
CA VAL A 83 -1.35 4.39 -11.37
C VAL A 83 -1.41 4.05 -12.85
N ASP A 84 -1.27 5.04 -13.69
CA ASP A 84 -1.23 4.91 -15.14
C ASP A 84 -0.10 5.79 -15.71
N ASN A 85 0.20 5.63 -16.99
CA ASN A 85 1.24 6.38 -17.69
C ASN A 85 0.74 6.98 -19.00
N PRO A 86 -0.30 7.84 -19.00
CA PRO A 86 -0.71 8.53 -20.21
C PRO A 86 0.46 9.38 -20.71
N ASP A 87 0.70 9.37 -22.02
CA ASP A 87 1.79 10.14 -22.66
C ASP A 87 3.18 9.87 -22.05
N ALA A 88 3.44 8.62 -21.64
CA ALA A 88 4.68 8.17 -20.99
C ALA A 88 5.03 8.94 -19.69
N GLN A 89 4.05 9.53 -19.03
CA GLN A 89 4.21 10.19 -17.74
C GLN A 89 3.39 9.47 -16.67
N ASP A 90 4.06 9.05 -15.60
CA ASP A 90 3.40 8.41 -14.47
C ASP A 90 2.44 9.40 -13.79
N ARG A 91 1.18 8.99 -13.71
CA ARG A 91 0.11 9.67 -13.00
C ARG A 91 -0.44 8.77 -11.91
N MET A 92 -0.66 9.34 -10.76
CA MET A 92 -1.17 8.67 -9.58
C MET A 92 -2.48 9.33 -9.14
N THR A 93 -3.57 8.56 -9.16
CA THR A 93 -4.90 9.04 -8.76
C THR A 93 -5.45 8.18 -7.62
N LEU A 94 -5.78 8.80 -6.51
CA LEU A 94 -6.46 8.15 -5.40
C LEU A 94 -7.98 8.23 -5.61
N HIS A 95 -8.59 7.10 -5.92
CA HIS A 95 -10.04 6.94 -5.99
C HIS A 95 -10.57 6.70 -4.58
N VAL A 96 -11.54 7.52 -4.14
CA VAL A 96 -12.11 7.44 -2.79
C VAL A 96 -13.63 7.36 -2.85
N GLU A 97 -14.21 6.47 -2.05
CA GLU A 97 -15.64 6.41 -1.81
C GLU A 97 -15.98 7.29 -0.61
N VAL A 98 -16.84 8.29 -0.83
CA VAL A 98 -17.34 9.19 0.19
C VAL A 98 -18.86 9.34 0.09
N ALA A 99 -19.54 9.46 1.22
CA ALA A 99 -21.00 9.60 1.25
C ALA A 99 -21.47 10.95 0.67
N ASP A 100 -20.72 12.01 0.99
CA ASP A 100 -20.95 13.35 0.46
C ASP A 100 -19.83 13.72 -0.51
N HIS A 101 -20.17 14.01 -1.75
CA HIS A 101 -19.23 14.47 -2.77
C HIS A 101 -18.73 15.91 -2.51
N ALA A 102 -18.46 16.25 -1.27
CA ALA A 102 -17.97 17.56 -0.93
C ALA A 102 -16.53 17.72 -1.44
N SER A 103 -16.39 18.44 -2.55
CA SER A 103 -15.11 18.90 -3.08
C SER A 103 -14.25 19.66 -2.05
N SER A 104 -14.84 20.05 -0.92
CA SER A 104 -14.16 20.66 0.22
C SER A 104 -13.04 19.81 0.83
N HIS A 105 -13.07 18.48 0.64
CA HIS A 105 -12.03 17.58 1.15
C HIS A 105 -10.90 17.32 0.14
N ALA A 106 -11.06 17.71 -1.12
CA ALA A 106 -10.10 17.41 -2.18
C ALA A 106 -8.69 17.90 -1.87
N GLU A 107 -8.56 19.16 -1.46
CA GLU A 107 -7.25 19.76 -1.16
C GLU A 107 -6.57 19.08 0.03
N ALA A 108 -7.32 18.73 1.07
CA ALA A 108 -6.80 18.06 2.25
C ALA A 108 -6.32 16.63 1.91
N ILE A 109 -7.06 15.90 1.09
CA ILE A 109 -6.68 14.56 0.63
C ILE A 109 -5.45 14.64 -0.27
N VAL A 110 -5.38 15.57 -1.21
CA VAL A 110 -4.20 15.79 -2.07
C VAL A 110 -2.96 16.15 -1.25
N ALA A 111 -3.13 17.00 -0.21
CA ALA A 111 -2.04 17.31 0.71
C ALA A 111 -1.56 16.06 1.46
N SER A 112 -2.48 15.20 1.90
CA SER A 112 -2.15 13.93 2.56
C SER A 112 -1.45 12.95 1.63
N ILE A 113 -1.86 12.85 0.36
CA ILE A 113 -1.17 12.06 -0.66
C ILE A 113 0.29 12.51 -0.76
N ARG A 114 0.51 13.81 -0.93
CA ARG A 114 1.86 14.38 -1.05
C ARG A 114 2.70 14.18 0.21
N ASP A 115 2.10 14.33 1.38
CA ASP A 115 2.81 14.15 2.65
C ASP A 115 3.24 12.69 2.87
N VAL A 116 2.35 11.72 2.59
CA VAL A 116 2.61 10.32 2.83
C VAL A 116 3.50 9.69 1.76
N THR A 117 3.23 9.98 0.48
CA THR A 117 3.95 9.35 -0.65
C THR A 117 5.18 10.16 -1.10
N LYS A 118 5.30 11.42 -0.68
CA LYS A 118 6.28 12.41 -1.15
C LYS A 118 6.15 12.73 -2.65
N MET A 119 5.02 12.36 -3.26
CA MET A 119 4.72 12.59 -4.67
C MET A 119 3.43 13.37 -4.86
N ARG A 120 3.30 13.98 -6.03
CA ARG A 120 2.04 14.61 -6.45
C ARG A 120 1.09 13.53 -6.93
N GLY A 121 -0.15 13.58 -6.44
CA GLY A 121 -1.25 12.74 -6.87
C GLY A 121 -2.54 13.53 -6.96
N GLU A 122 -3.50 12.97 -7.65
CA GLU A 122 -4.85 13.49 -7.81
C GLU A 122 -5.83 12.68 -6.95
N VAL A 123 -7.02 13.22 -6.72
CA VAL A 123 -8.11 12.51 -6.05
C VAL A 123 -9.34 12.47 -6.96
N ALA A 124 -9.99 11.30 -7.00
CA ALA A 124 -11.25 11.10 -7.71
C ALA A 124 -12.30 10.57 -6.72
N PHE A 125 -13.44 11.26 -6.66
CA PHE A 125 -14.53 10.93 -5.75
C PHE A 125 -15.54 9.99 -6.40
N HIS A 126 -16.00 9.01 -5.63
CA HIS A 126 -16.99 8.02 -6.03
C HIS A 126 -18.06 7.85 -4.96
N SER A 127 -19.25 7.48 -5.39
CA SER A 127 -20.32 7.07 -4.48
C SER A 127 -19.95 5.76 -3.76
N PRO A 128 -20.41 5.55 -2.53
CA PRO A 128 -20.17 4.30 -1.80
C PRO A 128 -20.60 3.06 -2.59
N GLY A 129 -19.78 2.02 -2.58
CA GLY A 129 -20.03 0.77 -3.29
C GLY A 129 -19.70 0.78 -4.78
N THR A 130 -19.11 1.85 -5.32
CA THR A 130 -18.75 1.94 -6.75
C THR A 130 -17.40 1.30 -7.06
N LEU A 131 -16.44 1.37 -6.14
CA LEU A 131 -15.13 0.78 -6.34
C LEU A 131 -15.18 -0.75 -6.26
N PRO A 132 -14.43 -1.46 -7.11
CA PRO A 132 -14.40 -2.92 -7.08
C PRO A 132 -13.99 -3.46 -5.71
N ASN A 133 -14.66 -4.53 -5.27
CA ASN A 133 -14.33 -5.24 -4.04
C ASN A 133 -13.52 -6.50 -4.34
N ASP A 134 -12.36 -6.32 -4.96
CA ASP A 134 -11.46 -7.38 -5.44
C ASP A 134 -10.21 -7.55 -4.56
N GLY A 135 -10.17 -6.88 -3.41
CA GLY A 135 -9.03 -6.90 -2.49
C GLY A 135 -7.82 -6.10 -2.95
N LYS A 136 -7.91 -5.40 -4.09
CA LYS A 136 -6.81 -4.57 -4.59
C LYS A 136 -6.89 -3.16 -4.03
N VAL A 137 -5.85 -2.76 -3.31
CA VAL A 137 -5.66 -1.39 -2.79
C VAL A 137 -4.93 -0.51 -3.81
N ILE A 138 -4.03 -1.11 -4.60
CA ILE A 138 -3.31 -0.44 -5.68
C ILE A 138 -3.59 -1.20 -6.98
N GLU A 139 -3.89 -0.45 -8.03
CA GLU A 139 -4.05 -0.94 -9.40
C GLU A 139 -3.04 -0.26 -10.29
N ASP A 140 -2.14 -1.06 -10.85
CA ASP A 140 -1.14 -0.62 -11.80
C ASP A 140 -1.67 -0.83 -13.22
N LYS A 141 -1.85 0.27 -13.96
CA LYS A 141 -2.33 0.32 -15.35
C LYS A 141 -1.25 0.81 -16.32
N HIS A 142 0.02 0.74 -15.92
CA HIS A 142 1.09 1.06 -16.85
C HIS A 142 0.95 0.22 -18.10
N LYS A 143 0.97 0.89 -19.25
CA LYS A 143 1.12 0.20 -20.53
C LYS A 143 2.61 -0.12 -20.70
N LEU A 144 2.92 -1.41 -20.74
CA LEU A 144 4.23 -1.89 -21.14
C LEU A 144 4.25 -1.83 -22.68
N ASP A 145 5.04 -0.92 -23.23
CA ASP A 145 5.36 -0.92 -24.67
C ASP A 145 6.35 -2.05 -25.00
#